data_e3a27795809e22cb702139cc424dcd20
#
_entry.id   e3a27795809e22cb702139cc424dcd20
#
_cell.length_a   1.000
_cell.length_b   1.000
_cell.length_c   1.000
_cell.angle_alpha   90.00
_cell.angle_beta   90.00
_cell.angle_gamma   90.00
#
_symmetry.space_group_name_H-M   'P 1'
#
loop_
_entity.id
_entity.type
_entity.pdbx_description
1 polymer ?
#
loop_
_entity_poly.entity_id
_entity_poly.type
_entity_poly.pdbx_seq_one_letter_code
_entity_poly.pdbx_strand_id
1 'polypeptide(L)'
;MRWLAPVSGILIGWFAHSQGLAFEAVVALGITILTALWWMFEAIPIPIASLAPIALLPLFGVLDARTLVAQSYGHPLILLLLGGFFLSKGMERSGVHRRLAIGMVRMCGAKAGETQPKFLMLGFMLASAVLSMWISNTATTLMLLPIALAVLDGDQKSVGVNPLAAPLMMAIAYAASVGGLGSPIGTPPNLVFIDQYKEATGTEMTFSQWMGYGVPVIVIMLPLMWLWLSRKQSGVMKLSLPEAGDWRPAERRTLVVFALTALAWMTRVEPFGGWSEWLGLKGANDASVAFVGVMFLFLIPDGSGRKGEEGRLLDWESCKGVPWGVLLLFSGGICLANGIKVSGLSAQIAGALSGVGTLPILALVFTVCLLMTFLTELTSNTASTILIMPILASVALSNDIEPLVVMLPAALSASCAFMLPVATAPNAVVFGSGHLTVPKMMREGVVLNLIGVAVISLYCWLAS
;
A
#
# COMPACT_ATOMS: atom_id res chain seq x y z
N MET A 1 -10.99 23.79 -8.79
CA MET A 1 -9.66 23.18 -8.54
C MET A 1 -8.82 22.98 -9.82
N ARG A 2 -9.40 22.58 -10.98
CA ARG A 2 -8.60 22.35 -12.22
C ARG A 2 -7.70 23.55 -12.58
N TRP A 3 -8.22 24.76 -12.55
CA TRP A 3 -7.49 25.99 -12.84
C TRP A 3 -6.90 26.68 -11.61
N LEU A 4 -7.43 26.44 -10.42
CA LEU A 4 -6.89 27.01 -9.19
C LEU A 4 -5.48 26.46 -8.87
N ALA A 5 -5.23 25.18 -9.11
CA ALA A 5 -3.93 24.59 -8.83
C ALA A 5 -2.78 25.22 -9.65
N PRO A 6 -2.89 25.40 -11.00
CA PRO A 6 -1.87 26.12 -11.75
C PRO A 6 -1.69 27.56 -11.27
N VAL A 7 -2.77 28.28 -11.00
CA VAL A 7 -2.73 29.66 -10.50
C VAL A 7 -2.04 29.71 -9.14
N SER A 8 -2.37 28.81 -8.23
CA SER A 8 -1.72 28.73 -6.91
C SER A 8 -0.23 28.43 -7.02
N GLY A 9 0.16 27.50 -7.90
CA GLY A 9 1.57 27.18 -8.15
C GLY A 9 2.36 28.38 -8.65
N ILE A 10 1.79 29.14 -9.60
CA ILE A 10 2.40 30.36 -10.14
C ILE A 10 2.49 31.46 -9.06
N LEU A 11 1.41 31.72 -8.31
CA LEU A 11 1.39 32.76 -7.29
C LEU A 11 2.37 32.49 -6.14
N ILE A 12 2.41 31.26 -5.66
CA ILE A 12 3.32 30.88 -4.57
C ILE A 12 4.76 30.86 -5.09
N GLY A 13 4.99 30.39 -6.31
CA GLY A 13 6.32 30.48 -6.94
C GLY A 13 6.77 31.93 -7.10
N TRP A 14 5.91 32.82 -7.58
CA TRP A 14 6.22 34.22 -7.68
C TRP A 14 6.52 34.89 -6.32
N PHE A 15 5.73 34.57 -5.29
CA PHE A 15 5.99 35.03 -3.93
C PHE A 15 7.33 34.49 -3.42
N ALA A 16 7.64 33.20 -3.59
CA ALA A 16 8.91 32.62 -3.20
C ALA A 16 10.10 33.27 -3.93
N HIS A 17 9.94 33.60 -5.21
CA HIS A 17 10.95 34.36 -5.95
C HIS A 17 11.21 35.73 -5.34
N SER A 18 10.16 36.43 -4.91
CA SER A 18 10.28 37.74 -4.26
C SER A 18 11.00 37.66 -2.91
N GLN A 19 11.04 36.49 -2.27
CA GLN A 19 11.81 36.22 -1.05
C GLN A 19 13.26 35.77 -1.34
N GLY A 20 13.70 35.79 -2.60
CA GLY A 20 15.07 35.48 -2.99
C GLY A 20 15.37 34.01 -3.28
N LEU A 21 14.35 33.16 -3.48
CA LEU A 21 14.57 31.79 -3.93
C LEU A 21 15.16 31.75 -5.35
N ALA A 22 16.09 30.82 -5.59
CA ALA A 22 16.64 30.55 -6.91
C ALA A 22 15.52 30.09 -7.89
N PHE A 23 15.68 30.39 -9.18
CA PHE A 23 14.67 30.11 -10.20
C PHE A 23 14.28 28.64 -10.23
N GLU A 24 15.25 27.72 -10.17
CA GLU A 24 15.02 26.27 -10.18
C GLU A 24 14.17 25.81 -8.97
N ALA A 25 14.43 26.37 -7.80
CA ALA A 25 13.65 26.09 -6.58
C ALA A 25 12.22 26.64 -6.67
N VAL A 26 12.06 27.82 -7.26
CA VAL A 26 10.73 28.42 -7.51
C VAL A 26 9.90 27.56 -8.46
N VAL A 27 10.51 27.10 -9.55
CA VAL A 27 9.86 26.22 -10.52
C VAL A 27 9.49 24.88 -9.87
N ALA A 28 10.42 24.24 -9.15
CA ALA A 28 10.17 22.98 -8.44
C ALA A 28 9.03 23.13 -7.42
N LEU A 29 9.00 24.23 -6.66
CA LEU A 29 7.93 24.56 -5.70
C LEU A 29 6.58 24.69 -6.41
N GLY A 30 6.52 25.47 -7.49
CA GLY A 30 5.30 25.70 -8.27
C GLY A 30 4.74 24.40 -8.84
N ILE A 31 5.59 23.52 -9.40
CA ILE A 31 5.21 22.21 -9.94
C ILE A 31 4.77 21.26 -8.80
N THR A 32 5.44 21.32 -7.66
CA THR A 32 5.07 20.52 -6.46
C THR A 32 3.66 20.89 -6.00
N ILE A 33 3.38 22.19 -5.85
CA ILE A 33 2.06 22.68 -5.43
C ILE A 33 0.98 22.30 -6.45
N LEU A 34 1.24 22.51 -7.72
CA LEU A 34 0.34 22.12 -8.81
C LEU A 34 -0.03 20.64 -8.72
N THR A 35 0.99 19.79 -8.66
CA THR A 35 0.83 18.33 -8.64
C THR A 35 0.13 17.87 -7.36
N ALA A 36 0.55 18.41 -6.19
CA ALA A 36 -0.04 18.11 -4.90
C ALA A 36 -1.53 18.47 -4.83
N LEU A 37 -1.90 19.65 -5.30
CA LEU A 37 -3.30 20.07 -5.33
C LEU A 37 -4.14 19.23 -6.29
N TRP A 38 -3.60 18.85 -7.46
CA TRP A 38 -4.30 17.96 -8.38
C TRP A 38 -4.46 16.54 -7.80
N TRP A 39 -3.48 16.02 -7.09
CA TRP A 39 -3.58 14.74 -6.40
C TRP A 39 -4.55 14.77 -5.22
N MET A 40 -4.47 15.84 -4.40
CA MET A 40 -5.30 15.99 -3.19
C MET A 40 -6.80 16.14 -3.52
N PHE A 41 -7.11 16.91 -4.54
CA PHE A 41 -8.51 17.21 -4.90
C PHE A 41 -9.02 16.38 -6.08
N GLU A 42 -8.21 15.46 -6.60
CA GLU A 42 -8.52 14.67 -7.80
C GLU A 42 -9.13 15.54 -8.93
N ALA A 43 -8.59 16.75 -9.08
CA ALA A 43 -9.11 17.74 -10.01
C ALA A 43 -9.05 17.27 -11.48
N ILE A 44 -8.07 16.41 -11.77
CA ILE A 44 -7.93 15.57 -12.96
C ILE A 44 -7.50 14.18 -12.49
N PRO A 45 -7.64 13.13 -13.33
CA PRO A 45 -7.20 11.78 -12.93
C PRO A 45 -5.77 11.77 -12.42
N ILE A 46 -5.54 11.15 -11.26
CA ILE A 46 -4.21 11.11 -10.60
C ILE A 46 -3.08 10.67 -11.55
N PRO A 47 -3.24 9.63 -12.41
CA PRO A 47 -2.20 9.26 -13.37
C PRO A 47 -1.82 10.39 -14.33
N ILE A 48 -2.79 11.19 -14.76
CA ILE A 48 -2.55 12.32 -15.67
C ILE A 48 -1.88 13.49 -14.95
N ALA A 49 -2.32 13.79 -13.72
CA ALA A 49 -1.67 14.79 -12.87
C ALA A 49 -0.19 14.45 -12.64
N SER A 50 0.14 13.15 -12.54
CA SER A 50 1.50 12.66 -12.33
C SER A 50 2.44 12.84 -13.53
N LEU A 51 1.91 13.18 -14.70
CA LEU A 51 2.72 13.55 -15.86
C LEU A 51 3.23 14.99 -15.78
N ALA A 52 2.65 15.84 -14.92
CA ALA A 52 3.06 17.24 -14.81
C ALA A 52 4.55 17.40 -14.42
N PRO A 53 5.10 16.75 -13.40
CA PRO A 53 6.53 16.83 -13.09
C PRO A 53 7.41 16.35 -14.24
N ILE A 54 7.02 15.27 -14.92
CA ILE A 54 7.75 14.67 -16.04
C ILE A 54 7.84 15.64 -17.23
N ALA A 55 6.77 16.38 -17.47
CA ALA A 55 6.71 17.34 -18.57
C ALA A 55 7.36 18.69 -18.20
N LEU A 56 7.04 19.23 -17.03
CA LEU A 56 7.37 20.62 -16.70
C LEU A 56 8.78 20.79 -16.14
N LEU A 57 9.32 19.84 -15.36
CA LEU A 57 10.68 19.97 -14.82
C LEU A 57 11.74 20.08 -15.92
N PRO A 58 11.72 19.25 -16.99
CA PRO A 58 12.62 19.43 -18.12
C PRO A 58 12.32 20.68 -18.95
N LEU A 59 11.04 21.00 -19.16
CA LEU A 59 10.63 22.18 -19.94
C LEU A 59 11.21 23.47 -19.37
N PHE A 60 11.28 23.58 -18.05
CA PHE A 60 11.86 24.73 -17.35
C PHE A 60 13.34 24.57 -16.98
N GLY A 61 14.00 23.51 -17.47
CA GLY A 61 15.45 23.30 -17.31
C GLY A 61 15.91 22.88 -15.92
N VAL A 62 15.01 22.46 -15.04
CA VAL A 62 15.36 21.99 -13.67
C VAL A 62 16.04 20.61 -13.74
N LEU A 63 15.59 19.74 -14.63
CA LEU A 63 16.13 18.40 -14.83
C LEU A 63 16.37 18.10 -16.32
N ASP A 64 17.42 17.32 -16.62
CA ASP A 64 17.64 16.80 -17.96
C ASP A 64 16.61 15.72 -18.32
N ALA A 65 15.92 15.87 -19.45
CA ALA A 65 14.82 14.98 -19.84
C ALA A 65 15.25 13.51 -20.00
N ARG A 66 16.47 13.27 -20.53
CA ARG A 66 16.98 11.91 -20.74
C ARG A 66 17.25 11.20 -19.40
N THR A 67 17.95 11.90 -18.51
CA THR A 67 18.26 11.40 -17.17
C THR A 67 16.99 11.18 -16.37
N LEU A 68 16.05 12.11 -16.42
CA LEU A 68 14.76 12.02 -15.73
C LEU A 68 13.95 10.80 -16.14
N VAL A 69 13.81 10.53 -17.45
CA VAL A 69 13.07 9.37 -17.95
C VAL A 69 13.74 8.05 -17.53
N ALA A 70 15.07 7.98 -17.61
CA ALA A 70 15.80 6.79 -17.18
C ALA A 70 15.65 6.52 -15.68
N GLN A 71 15.71 7.56 -14.85
CA GLN A 71 15.58 7.46 -13.40
C GLN A 71 14.14 7.25 -12.92
N SER A 72 13.14 7.56 -13.71
CA SER A 72 11.73 7.39 -13.34
C SER A 72 11.13 6.11 -13.90
N TYR A 73 10.90 6.01 -15.21
CA TYR A 73 10.23 4.83 -15.80
C TYR A 73 11.07 3.55 -15.75
N GLY A 74 12.39 3.65 -15.82
CA GLY A 74 13.32 2.54 -15.69
C GLY A 74 13.68 2.20 -14.24
N HIS A 75 13.03 2.82 -13.26
CA HIS A 75 13.39 2.63 -11.86
C HIS A 75 13.08 1.20 -11.39
N PRO A 76 14.01 0.50 -10.70
CA PRO A 76 13.81 -0.89 -10.26
C PRO A 76 12.54 -1.12 -9.44
N LEU A 77 12.11 -0.14 -8.63
CA LEU A 77 10.88 -0.26 -7.83
C LEU A 77 9.61 -0.23 -8.68
N ILE A 78 9.58 0.54 -9.76
CA ILE A 78 8.44 0.53 -10.70
C ILE A 78 8.35 -0.83 -11.38
N LEU A 79 9.48 -1.40 -11.74
CA LEU A 79 9.57 -2.75 -12.32
C LEU A 79 9.18 -3.83 -11.31
N LEU A 80 9.58 -3.70 -10.04
CA LEU A 80 9.15 -4.59 -8.96
C LEU A 80 7.62 -4.53 -8.75
N LEU A 81 7.06 -3.33 -8.73
CA LEU A 81 5.63 -3.12 -8.57
C LEU A 81 4.85 -3.74 -9.74
N LEU A 82 5.32 -3.54 -10.98
CA LEU A 82 4.74 -4.16 -12.17
C LEU A 82 4.79 -5.69 -12.10
N GLY A 83 5.93 -6.26 -11.72
CA GLY A 83 6.09 -7.70 -11.53
C GLY A 83 5.17 -8.25 -10.44
N GLY A 84 5.04 -7.54 -9.32
CA GLY A 84 4.11 -7.85 -8.23
C GLY A 84 2.65 -7.84 -8.69
N PHE A 85 2.25 -6.87 -9.52
CA PHE A 85 0.91 -6.84 -10.10
C PHE A 85 0.64 -8.02 -11.04
N PHE A 86 1.60 -8.41 -11.87
CA PHE A 86 1.45 -9.57 -12.73
C PHE A 86 1.36 -10.88 -11.92
N LEU A 87 2.17 -11.05 -10.89
CA LEU A 87 2.07 -12.20 -9.96
C LEU A 87 0.71 -12.24 -9.28
N SER A 88 0.20 -11.09 -8.82
CA SER A 88 -1.14 -10.94 -8.25
C SER A 88 -2.23 -11.38 -9.25
N LYS A 89 -2.10 -11.00 -10.54
CA LYS A 89 -3.03 -11.44 -11.60
C LYS A 89 -2.98 -12.95 -11.84
N GLY A 90 -1.83 -13.59 -11.71
CA GLY A 90 -1.74 -15.04 -11.73
C GLY A 90 -2.51 -15.71 -10.58
N MET A 91 -2.40 -15.15 -9.38
CA MET A 91 -3.18 -15.59 -8.20
C MET A 91 -4.69 -15.42 -8.42
N GLU A 92 -5.11 -14.27 -8.96
CA GLU A 92 -6.51 -13.97 -9.27
C GLU A 92 -7.06 -14.92 -10.33
N ARG A 93 -6.37 -15.10 -11.45
CA ARG A 93 -6.77 -15.93 -12.56
C ARG A 93 -6.92 -17.41 -12.18
N SER A 94 -5.97 -17.96 -11.41
CA SER A 94 -6.06 -19.36 -10.95
C SER A 94 -7.17 -19.58 -9.92
N GLY A 95 -7.58 -18.56 -9.18
CA GLY A 95 -8.55 -18.63 -8.10
C GLY A 95 -7.97 -19.18 -6.78
N VAL A 96 -6.65 -19.40 -6.69
CA VAL A 96 -6.02 -19.93 -5.47
C VAL A 96 -6.21 -19.01 -4.27
N HIS A 97 -6.22 -17.69 -4.48
CA HIS A 97 -6.47 -16.70 -3.44
C HIS A 97 -7.84 -16.90 -2.74
N ARG A 98 -8.90 -17.22 -3.51
CA ARG A 98 -10.23 -17.53 -2.97
C ARG A 98 -10.21 -18.79 -2.10
N ARG A 99 -9.50 -19.83 -2.53
CA ARG A 99 -9.35 -21.06 -1.78
C ARG A 99 -8.62 -20.85 -0.45
N LEU A 100 -7.51 -20.09 -0.48
CA LEU A 100 -6.77 -19.71 0.72
C LEU A 100 -7.66 -18.94 1.70
N ALA A 101 -8.43 -17.96 1.21
CA ALA A 101 -9.37 -17.20 2.02
C ALA A 101 -10.40 -18.09 2.73
N ILE A 102 -11.09 -18.96 1.99
CA ILE A 102 -12.08 -19.88 2.56
C ILE A 102 -11.41 -20.82 3.59
N GLY A 103 -10.20 -21.28 3.32
CA GLY A 103 -9.42 -22.11 4.25
C GLY A 103 -9.15 -21.39 5.57
N MET A 104 -8.68 -20.13 5.53
CA MET A 104 -8.40 -19.33 6.72
C MET A 104 -9.67 -19.03 7.53
N VAL A 105 -10.77 -18.68 6.86
CA VAL A 105 -12.07 -18.47 7.53
C VAL A 105 -12.55 -19.74 8.24
N ARG A 106 -12.38 -20.91 7.60
CA ARG A 106 -12.72 -22.20 8.22
C ARG A 106 -11.86 -22.53 9.44
N MET A 107 -10.58 -22.22 9.42
CA MET A 107 -9.68 -22.49 10.55
C MET A 107 -10.05 -21.71 11.81
N CYS A 108 -10.63 -20.51 11.67
CA CYS A 108 -10.95 -19.61 12.78
C CYS A 108 -12.29 -19.87 13.48
N GLY A 109 -13.05 -20.92 13.13
CA GLY A 109 -14.23 -21.16 13.94
C GLY A 109 -15.41 -21.88 13.33
N ALA A 110 -15.27 -22.46 12.17
CA ALA A 110 -16.34 -23.26 11.57
C ALA A 110 -16.25 -24.72 12.06
N LYS A 111 -16.68 -24.98 13.30
CA LYS A 111 -16.94 -26.35 13.74
C LYS A 111 -18.41 -26.71 13.45
N ALA A 112 -18.63 -27.73 12.65
CA ALA A 112 -19.93 -28.41 12.49
C ALA A 112 -21.12 -27.50 12.11
N GLY A 113 -20.93 -26.48 11.28
CA GLY A 113 -22.03 -25.62 10.80
C GLY A 113 -22.46 -24.51 11.74
N GLU A 114 -21.83 -24.36 12.89
CA GLU A 114 -22.08 -23.26 13.84
C GLU A 114 -20.77 -22.53 14.17
N THR A 115 -20.84 -21.20 14.28
CA THR A 115 -19.71 -20.35 14.68
C THR A 115 -20.19 -19.16 15.52
N GLN A 116 -19.25 -18.61 16.29
CA GLN A 116 -19.50 -17.30 16.93
C GLN A 116 -19.13 -16.19 15.94
N PRO A 117 -19.96 -15.13 15.80
CA PRO A 117 -19.72 -14.02 14.89
C PRO A 117 -18.33 -13.40 14.99
N LYS A 118 -17.79 -13.30 16.22
CA LYS A 118 -16.45 -12.75 16.49
C LYS A 118 -15.32 -13.58 15.89
N PHE A 119 -15.42 -14.93 15.90
CA PHE A 119 -14.38 -15.79 15.31
C PHE A 119 -14.50 -15.86 13.80
N LEU A 120 -15.73 -15.78 13.26
CA LEU A 120 -15.94 -15.61 11.83
C LEU A 120 -15.26 -14.32 11.33
N MET A 121 -15.49 -13.20 12.04
CA MET A 121 -14.83 -11.92 11.75
C MET A 121 -13.31 -12.05 11.80
N LEU A 122 -12.74 -12.71 12.81
CA LEU A 122 -11.29 -12.97 12.89
C LEU A 122 -10.78 -13.74 11.68
N GLY A 123 -11.49 -14.77 11.23
CA GLY A 123 -11.13 -15.55 10.06
C GLY A 123 -11.10 -14.71 8.78
N PHE A 124 -12.10 -13.83 8.57
CA PHE A 124 -12.08 -12.89 7.45
C PHE A 124 -10.97 -11.86 7.57
N MET A 125 -10.69 -11.34 8.77
CA MET A 125 -9.58 -10.40 8.99
C MET A 125 -8.22 -11.04 8.71
N LEU A 126 -7.99 -12.25 9.19
CA LEU A 126 -6.73 -12.99 8.90
C LEU A 126 -6.59 -13.27 7.41
N ALA A 127 -7.65 -13.76 6.76
CA ALA A 127 -7.65 -13.98 5.32
C ALA A 127 -7.36 -12.67 4.55
N SER A 128 -8.02 -11.58 4.95
CA SER A 128 -7.83 -10.27 4.34
C SER A 128 -6.40 -9.76 4.52
N ALA A 129 -5.85 -9.82 5.72
CA ALA A 129 -4.51 -9.33 6.00
C ALA A 129 -3.42 -10.17 5.29
N VAL A 130 -3.49 -11.50 5.38
CA VAL A 130 -2.48 -12.37 4.76
C VAL A 130 -2.48 -12.27 3.24
N LEU A 131 -3.66 -12.23 2.61
CA LEU A 131 -3.75 -12.08 1.16
C LEU A 131 -3.31 -10.70 0.71
N SER A 132 -3.66 -9.66 1.46
CA SER A 132 -3.32 -8.28 1.13
C SER A 132 -1.83 -7.94 1.26
N MET A 133 -1.04 -8.78 1.91
CA MET A 133 0.43 -8.67 1.85
C MET A 133 0.98 -8.90 0.44
N TRP A 134 0.26 -9.64 -0.41
CA TRP A 134 0.75 -10.14 -1.69
C TRP A 134 -0.10 -9.74 -2.89
N ILE A 135 -1.37 -9.44 -2.65
CA ILE A 135 -2.35 -9.03 -3.64
C ILE A 135 -2.84 -7.64 -3.25
N SER A 136 -3.24 -6.80 -4.22
CA SER A 136 -3.73 -5.47 -3.89
C SER A 136 -4.89 -5.50 -2.87
N ASN A 137 -4.91 -4.54 -1.95
CA ASN A 137 -5.94 -4.39 -0.93
C ASN A 137 -7.35 -4.39 -1.54
N THR A 138 -7.51 -3.73 -2.68
CA THR A 138 -8.77 -3.66 -3.44
C THR A 138 -9.21 -5.03 -3.95
N ALA A 139 -8.30 -5.78 -4.59
CA ALA A 139 -8.61 -7.11 -5.11
C ALA A 139 -8.97 -8.09 -3.98
N THR A 140 -8.24 -8.04 -2.87
CA THR A 140 -8.53 -8.82 -1.66
C THR A 140 -9.94 -8.52 -1.14
N THR A 141 -10.30 -7.24 -1.03
CA THR A 141 -11.61 -6.82 -0.53
C THR A 141 -12.74 -7.22 -1.49
N LEU A 142 -12.58 -6.98 -2.79
CA LEU A 142 -13.55 -7.36 -3.82
C LEU A 142 -13.83 -8.87 -3.84
N MET A 143 -12.82 -9.69 -3.57
CA MET A 143 -12.95 -11.13 -3.52
C MET A 143 -13.64 -11.63 -2.24
N LEU A 144 -13.30 -11.03 -1.08
CA LEU A 144 -13.86 -11.44 0.20
C LEU A 144 -15.30 -10.95 0.41
N LEU A 145 -15.66 -9.81 -0.17
CA LEU A 145 -16.98 -9.21 -0.03
C LEU A 145 -18.13 -10.16 -0.45
N PRO A 146 -18.14 -10.78 -1.64
CA PRO A 146 -19.20 -11.72 -2.02
C PRO A 146 -19.26 -12.95 -1.10
N ILE A 147 -18.13 -13.42 -0.59
CA ILE A 147 -18.07 -14.56 0.35
C ILE A 147 -18.72 -14.16 1.68
N ALA A 148 -18.41 -12.96 2.17
CA ALA A 148 -19.00 -12.43 3.40
C ALA A 148 -20.50 -12.20 3.27
N LEU A 149 -20.97 -11.65 2.15
CA LEU A 149 -22.39 -11.45 1.88
C LEU A 149 -23.13 -12.79 1.83
N ALA A 150 -22.61 -13.79 1.13
CA ALA A 150 -23.21 -15.13 1.08
C ALA A 150 -23.33 -15.78 2.47
N VAL A 151 -22.36 -15.54 3.35
CA VAL A 151 -22.42 -16.02 4.75
C VAL A 151 -23.48 -15.29 5.56
N LEU A 152 -23.62 -13.97 5.36
CA LEU A 152 -24.63 -13.17 6.05
C LEU A 152 -26.07 -13.53 5.61
N ASP A 153 -26.26 -13.82 4.31
CA ASP A 153 -27.56 -14.21 3.73
C ASP A 153 -27.97 -15.64 4.16
N GLY A 154 -27.01 -16.52 4.41
CA GLY A 154 -27.24 -17.89 4.87
C GLY A 154 -27.76 -17.99 6.33
N ASP A 155 -27.67 -16.92 7.10
CA ASP A 155 -28.19 -16.87 8.49
C ASP A 155 -29.65 -16.43 8.52
N GLN A 156 -30.57 -17.37 8.20
CA GLN A 156 -32.02 -17.17 8.09
C GLN A 156 -32.72 -16.72 9.41
N LYS A 157 -32.00 -16.56 10.53
CA LYS A 157 -32.58 -16.17 11.82
C LYS A 157 -32.76 -14.66 11.99
N SER A 158 -32.16 -13.83 11.15
CA SER A 158 -32.27 -12.38 11.26
C SER A 158 -33.41 -11.84 10.41
N VAL A 159 -34.61 -11.70 11.01
CA VAL A 159 -35.65 -10.83 10.48
C VAL A 159 -35.18 -9.39 10.70
N GLY A 160 -34.58 -8.76 9.68
CA GLY A 160 -34.05 -7.39 9.77
C GLY A 160 -32.59 -7.26 9.35
N VAL A 161 -31.99 -6.12 9.66
CA VAL A 161 -30.56 -5.85 9.35
C VAL A 161 -29.67 -6.72 10.23
N ASN A 162 -28.86 -7.59 9.63
CA ASN A 162 -27.92 -8.44 10.36
C ASN A 162 -26.89 -7.57 11.10
N PRO A 163 -26.80 -7.63 12.45
CA PRO A 163 -25.92 -6.77 13.23
C PRO A 163 -24.43 -7.01 12.96
N LEU A 164 -24.08 -8.17 12.40
CA LEU A 164 -22.71 -8.50 12.01
C LEU A 164 -22.30 -7.84 10.69
N ALA A 165 -23.25 -7.52 9.79
CA ALA A 165 -22.94 -7.08 8.44
C ALA A 165 -21.95 -5.89 8.40
N ALA A 166 -22.30 -4.79 9.07
CA ALA A 166 -21.45 -3.61 9.05
C ALA A 166 -20.07 -3.83 9.71
N PRO A 167 -19.94 -4.45 10.90
CA PRO A 167 -18.64 -4.75 11.48
C PRO A 167 -17.78 -5.68 10.61
N LEU A 168 -18.39 -6.69 9.97
CA LEU A 168 -17.67 -7.62 9.09
C LEU A 168 -17.15 -6.93 7.82
N MET A 169 -17.97 -6.04 7.22
CA MET A 169 -17.53 -5.24 6.06
C MET A 169 -16.33 -4.36 6.41
N MET A 170 -16.38 -3.61 7.52
CA MET A 170 -15.26 -2.82 8.01
C MET A 170 -14.05 -3.69 8.34
N ALA A 171 -14.24 -4.83 8.98
CA ALA A 171 -13.17 -5.75 9.34
C ALA A 171 -12.37 -6.24 8.12
N ILE A 172 -13.06 -6.57 7.02
CA ILE A 172 -12.43 -6.99 5.76
C ILE A 172 -11.58 -5.86 5.16
N ALA A 173 -12.18 -4.66 5.01
CA ALA A 173 -11.51 -3.55 4.37
C ALA A 173 -10.30 -3.05 5.17
N TYR A 174 -10.45 -2.92 6.48
CA TYR A 174 -9.40 -2.40 7.35
C TYR A 174 -8.27 -3.42 7.53
N ALA A 175 -8.60 -4.72 7.64
CA ALA A 175 -7.59 -5.76 7.66
C ALA A 175 -6.84 -5.88 6.32
N ALA A 176 -7.48 -5.59 5.18
CA ALA A 176 -6.79 -5.50 3.90
C ALA A 176 -5.78 -4.33 3.88
N SER A 177 -6.18 -3.16 4.37
CA SER A 177 -5.31 -1.98 4.43
C SER A 177 -4.10 -2.20 5.34
N VAL A 178 -4.32 -2.73 6.55
CA VAL A 178 -3.23 -3.06 7.49
C VAL A 178 -2.37 -4.21 6.97
N GLY A 179 -2.99 -5.24 6.37
CA GLY A 179 -2.28 -6.37 5.78
C GLY A 179 -1.28 -5.97 4.71
N GLY A 180 -1.62 -4.95 3.90
CA GLY A 180 -0.71 -4.40 2.89
C GLY A 180 0.63 -3.89 3.44
N LEU A 181 0.75 -3.61 4.73
CA LEU A 181 2.02 -3.24 5.38
C LEU A 181 3.03 -4.40 5.44
N GLY A 182 2.57 -5.64 5.34
CA GLY A 182 3.37 -6.82 5.65
C GLY A 182 4.43 -7.18 4.61
N SER A 183 4.39 -6.62 3.41
CA SER A 183 5.45 -6.80 2.40
C SER A 183 5.69 -5.51 1.62
N PRO A 184 6.85 -5.35 0.97
CA PRO A 184 7.13 -4.19 0.10
C PRO A 184 6.07 -3.96 -0.98
N ILE A 185 5.54 -5.02 -1.56
CA ILE A 185 4.59 -4.97 -2.68
C ILE A 185 3.12 -4.93 -2.25
N GLY A 186 2.82 -5.09 -0.96
CA GLY A 186 1.44 -5.16 -0.45
C GLY A 186 0.69 -3.85 -0.62
N THR A 187 1.36 -2.71 -0.45
CA THR A 187 0.78 -1.39 -0.70
C THR A 187 1.84 -0.42 -1.20
N PRO A 188 1.49 0.49 -2.14
CA PRO A 188 2.44 1.42 -2.74
C PRO A 188 3.26 2.30 -1.78
N PRO A 189 2.72 2.84 -0.68
CA PRO A 189 3.49 3.63 0.29
C PRO A 189 4.77 2.96 0.79
N ASN A 190 4.78 1.62 0.90
CA ASN A 190 5.94 0.85 1.36
C ASN A 190 7.14 1.05 0.41
N LEU A 191 6.89 0.95 -0.90
CA LEU A 191 7.93 1.11 -1.92
C LEU A 191 8.40 2.57 -2.03
N VAL A 192 7.49 3.55 -1.83
CA VAL A 192 7.88 4.97 -1.77
C VAL A 192 8.86 5.21 -0.63
N PHE A 193 8.57 4.65 0.55
CA PHE A 193 9.47 4.74 1.69
C PHE A 193 10.83 4.09 1.38
N ILE A 194 10.84 2.85 0.89
CA ILE A 194 12.08 2.10 0.58
C ILE A 194 12.98 2.89 -0.37
N ASP A 195 12.38 3.51 -1.40
CA ASP A 195 13.08 4.33 -2.38
C ASP A 195 13.68 5.58 -1.74
N GLN A 196 12.84 6.37 -1.07
CA GLN A 196 13.25 7.63 -0.48
C GLN A 196 14.22 7.44 0.69
N TYR A 197 14.11 6.34 1.42
CA TYR A 197 15.06 5.95 2.45
C TYR A 197 16.44 5.65 1.85
N LYS A 198 16.48 4.87 0.77
CA LYS A 198 17.71 4.59 0.02
C LYS A 198 18.34 5.86 -0.53
N GLU A 199 17.54 6.75 -1.11
CA GLU A 199 18.00 8.06 -1.62
C GLU A 199 18.58 8.97 -0.54
N ALA A 200 18.01 8.91 0.68
CA ALA A 200 18.44 9.73 1.81
C ALA A 200 19.69 9.20 2.52
N THR A 201 19.81 7.87 2.64
CA THR A 201 20.84 7.22 3.48
C THR A 201 21.91 6.48 2.67
N GLY A 202 21.66 6.19 1.38
CA GLY A 202 22.50 5.30 0.58
C GLY A 202 22.32 3.81 0.92
N THR A 203 21.45 3.46 1.90
CA THR A 203 21.26 2.09 2.38
C THR A 203 20.02 1.47 1.75
N GLU A 204 20.20 0.31 1.11
CA GLU A 204 19.08 -0.43 0.54
C GLU A 204 18.35 -1.21 1.65
N MET A 205 17.03 -1.01 1.74
CA MET A 205 16.18 -1.84 2.60
C MET A 205 15.74 -3.08 1.84
N THR A 206 16.09 -4.25 2.36
CA THR A 206 15.75 -5.53 1.74
C THR A 206 14.28 -5.90 1.95
N PHE A 207 13.79 -6.85 1.16
CA PHE A 207 12.41 -7.36 1.28
C PHE A 207 12.14 -7.90 2.70
N SER A 208 13.08 -8.69 3.24
CA SER A 208 12.99 -9.26 4.59
C SER A 208 13.05 -8.20 5.69
N GLN A 209 13.90 -7.18 5.55
CA GLN A 209 13.97 -6.07 6.51
C GLN A 209 12.67 -5.30 6.58
N TRP A 210 12.04 -4.97 5.44
CA TRP A 210 10.73 -4.35 5.46
C TRP A 210 9.69 -5.23 6.17
N MET A 211 9.65 -6.53 5.87
CA MET A 211 8.75 -7.45 6.57
C MET A 211 9.01 -7.48 8.09
N GLY A 212 10.27 -7.33 8.50
CA GLY A 212 10.66 -7.21 9.90
C GLY A 212 10.01 -6.02 10.62
N TYR A 213 9.69 -4.94 9.90
CA TYR A 213 8.95 -3.79 10.44
C TYR A 213 7.43 -3.95 10.26
N GLY A 214 6.97 -4.35 9.10
CA GLY A 214 5.55 -4.36 8.77
C GLY A 214 4.76 -5.47 9.46
N VAL A 215 5.31 -6.70 9.50
CA VAL A 215 4.61 -7.86 10.08
C VAL A 215 4.33 -7.69 11.58
N PRO A 216 5.27 -7.24 12.43
CA PRO A 216 4.97 -6.99 13.84
C PRO A 216 3.84 -5.98 14.05
N VAL A 217 3.78 -4.92 13.24
CA VAL A 217 2.70 -3.93 13.30
C VAL A 217 1.35 -4.61 12.99
N ILE A 218 1.27 -5.46 11.96
CA ILE A 218 0.05 -6.23 11.64
C ILE A 218 -0.35 -7.13 12.81
N VAL A 219 0.61 -7.86 13.39
CA VAL A 219 0.38 -8.80 14.51
C VAL A 219 -0.18 -8.08 15.74
N ILE A 220 0.20 -6.83 15.97
CA ILE A 220 -0.33 -6.01 17.07
C ILE A 220 -1.67 -5.37 16.69
N MET A 221 -1.76 -4.78 15.51
CA MET A 221 -2.94 -4.03 15.06
C MET A 221 -4.15 -4.93 14.85
N LEU A 222 -3.97 -6.10 14.22
CA LEU A 222 -5.10 -6.95 13.82
C LEU A 222 -5.92 -7.45 15.02
N PRO A 223 -5.33 -7.95 16.13
CA PRO A 223 -6.09 -8.28 17.36
C PRO A 223 -6.79 -7.09 17.98
N LEU A 224 -6.17 -5.91 18.03
CA LEU A 224 -6.78 -4.70 18.59
C LEU A 224 -8.00 -4.27 17.77
N MET A 225 -7.89 -4.29 16.44
CA MET A 225 -9.00 -4.00 15.54
C MET A 225 -10.11 -5.04 15.68
N TRP A 226 -9.76 -6.32 15.78
CA TRP A 226 -10.73 -7.39 16.02
C TRP A 226 -11.47 -7.23 17.34
N LEU A 227 -10.77 -6.97 18.42
CA LEU A 227 -11.38 -6.72 19.76
C LEU A 227 -12.34 -5.53 19.70
N TRP A 228 -11.93 -4.44 19.03
CA TRP A 228 -12.78 -3.26 18.91
C TRP A 228 -14.03 -3.52 18.07
N LEU A 229 -13.88 -4.07 16.86
CA LEU A 229 -15.01 -4.28 15.94
C LEU A 229 -15.95 -5.39 16.42
N SER A 230 -15.44 -6.42 17.10
CA SER A 230 -16.24 -7.55 17.59
C SER A 230 -16.87 -7.34 18.96
N ARG A 231 -16.60 -6.23 19.67
CA ARG A 231 -17.02 -6.00 21.07
C ARG A 231 -18.53 -6.09 21.32
N LYS A 232 -19.33 -5.87 20.28
CA LYS A 232 -20.80 -5.95 20.34
C LYS A 232 -21.37 -7.23 19.71
N GLN A 233 -20.50 -8.15 19.30
CA GLN A 233 -20.91 -9.38 18.64
C GLN A 233 -20.96 -10.52 19.64
N SER A 234 -22.13 -11.14 19.77
CA SER A 234 -22.39 -12.25 20.70
C SER A 234 -23.32 -13.28 20.06
N GLY A 235 -23.42 -14.45 20.68
CA GLY A 235 -24.29 -15.53 20.21
C GLY A 235 -23.61 -16.50 19.27
N VAL A 236 -24.42 -17.37 18.67
CA VAL A 236 -24.00 -18.40 17.71
C VAL A 236 -24.85 -18.24 16.45
N MET A 237 -24.20 -18.31 15.30
CA MET A 237 -24.84 -18.26 13.99
C MET A 237 -24.57 -19.55 13.21
N LYS A 238 -25.49 -19.89 12.29
CA LYS A 238 -25.22 -20.98 11.33
C LYS A 238 -24.28 -20.46 10.25
N LEU A 239 -23.25 -21.24 9.99
CA LEU A 239 -22.25 -20.91 8.98
C LEU A 239 -22.43 -21.80 7.76
N SER A 240 -22.71 -21.18 6.62
CA SER A 240 -22.66 -21.81 5.30
C SER A 240 -21.57 -21.16 4.49
N LEU A 241 -20.39 -21.74 4.49
CA LEU A 241 -19.28 -21.30 3.63
C LEU A 241 -19.35 -22.00 2.27
N PRO A 242 -19.06 -21.32 1.17
CA PRO A 242 -18.93 -21.93 -0.13
C PRO A 242 -17.89 -23.07 -0.07
N GLU A 243 -18.18 -24.17 -0.73
CA GLU A 243 -17.20 -25.26 -0.86
C GLU A 243 -16.09 -24.84 -1.81
N ALA A 244 -14.86 -25.11 -1.40
CA ALA A 244 -13.70 -24.82 -2.24
C ALA A 244 -13.50 -25.89 -3.34
N GLY A 245 -14.19 -27.05 -3.24
CA GLY A 245 -14.01 -28.18 -4.15
C GLY A 245 -12.60 -28.79 -4.09
N ASP A 246 -12.24 -29.59 -5.08
CA ASP A 246 -10.90 -30.18 -5.20
C ASP A 246 -9.87 -29.17 -5.71
N TRP A 247 -8.60 -29.40 -5.38
CA TRP A 247 -7.49 -28.59 -5.86
C TRP A 247 -7.30 -28.74 -7.37
N ARG A 248 -7.46 -27.66 -8.11
CA ARG A 248 -7.21 -27.63 -9.56
C ARG A 248 -5.68 -27.54 -9.81
N PRO A 249 -5.20 -28.13 -10.95
CA PRO A 249 -3.79 -28.01 -11.32
C PRO A 249 -3.28 -26.54 -11.39
N ALA A 250 -4.09 -25.65 -11.92
CA ALA A 250 -3.79 -24.21 -11.98
C ALA A 250 -3.53 -23.61 -10.59
N GLU A 251 -4.38 -23.93 -9.61
CA GLU A 251 -4.24 -23.41 -8.23
C GLU A 251 -2.93 -23.87 -7.59
N ARG A 252 -2.62 -25.18 -7.69
CA ARG A 252 -1.38 -25.75 -7.10
C ARG A 252 -0.14 -25.16 -7.76
N ARG A 253 -0.11 -25.11 -9.10
CA ARG A 253 1.04 -24.63 -9.87
C ARG A 253 1.29 -23.15 -9.62
N THR A 254 0.24 -22.31 -9.62
CA THR A 254 0.35 -20.89 -9.29
C THR A 254 0.86 -20.69 -7.87
N LEU A 255 0.33 -21.45 -6.90
CA LEU A 255 0.77 -21.35 -5.51
C LEU A 255 2.26 -21.72 -5.36
N VAL A 256 2.73 -22.75 -6.07
CA VAL A 256 4.15 -23.15 -6.06
C VAL A 256 5.03 -22.04 -6.66
N VAL A 257 4.67 -21.50 -7.83
CA VAL A 257 5.44 -20.39 -8.45
C VAL A 257 5.49 -19.20 -7.52
N PHE A 258 4.34 -18.85 -6.95
CA PHE A 258 4.25 -17.70 -6.04
C PHE A 258 5.08 -17.93 -4.76
N ALA A 259 4.97 -19.09 -4.13
CA ALA A 259 5.73 -19.42 -2.92
C ALA A 259 7.25 -19.42 -3.17
N LEU A 260 7.69 -19.94 -4.32
CA LEU A 260 9.10 -19.89 -4.72
C LEU A 260 9.59 -18.46 -4.98
N THR A 261 8.76 -17.62 -5.61
CA THR A 261 9.08 -16.20 -5.82
C THR A 261 9.19 -15.46 -4.49
N ALA A 262 8.24 -15.66 -3.58
CA ALA A 262 8.26 -15.05 -2.25
C ALA A 262 9.49 -15.51 -1.44
N LEU A 263 9.80 -16.80 -1.48
CA LEU A 263 10.99 -17.35 -0.84
C LEU A 263 12.26 -16.75 -1.43
N ALA A 264 12.33 -16.60 -2.76
CA ALA A 264 13.48 -16.01 -3.43
C ALA A 264 13.66 -14.53 -3.04
N TRP A 265 12.59 -13.76 -2.85
CA TRP A 265 12.68 -12.39 -2.32
C TRP A 265 13.22 -12.37 -0.89
N MET A 266 12.66 -13.20 0.00
CA MET A 266 13.04 -13.23 1.42
C MET A 266 14.48 -13.69 1.63
N THR A 267 15.00 -14.55 0.76
CA THR A 267 16.35 -15.13 0.90
C THR A 267 17.36 -14.58 -0.10
N ARG A 268 17.04 -13.48 -0.79
CA ARG A 268 17.93 -12.88 -1.79
C ARG A 268 19.26 -12.41 -1.19
N VAL A 269 19.19 -11.72 -0.05
CA VAL A 269 20.35 -11.12 0.62
C VAL A 269 20.57 -11.74 2.00
N GLU A 270 19.52 -12.18 2.66
CA GLU A 270 19.55 -12.74 4.02
C GLU A 270 18.92 -14.14 4.04
N PRO A 271 19.35 -15.04 4.95
CA PRO A 271 20.51 -14.92 5.86
C PRO A 271 21.85 -15.22 5.14
N PHE A 272 22.97 -14.82 5.75
CA PHE A 272 24.34 -15.18 5.33
C PHE A 272 24.69 -14.77 3.88
N GLY A 273 24.29 -13.58 3.42
CA GLY A 273 24.50 -13.08 2.06
C GLY A 273 23.48 -13.55 1.04
N GLY A 274 22.64 -14.51 1.42
CA GLY A 274 21.57 -15.06 0.60
C GLY A 274 22.04 -15.73 -0.69
N TRP A 275 21.06 -16.20 -1.48
CA TRP A 275 21.35 -16.92 -2.72
C TRP A 275 22.05 -16.05 -3.78
N SER A 276 21.86 -14.72 -3.75
CA SER A 276 22.48 -13.82 -4.73
C SER A 276 24.00 -13.79 -4.58
N GLU A 277 24.52 -13.83 -3.37
CA GLU A 277 25.95 -13.93 -3.09
C GLU A 277 26.47 -15.34 -3.36
N TRP A 278 25.78 -16.38 -2.88
CA TRP A 278 26.19 -17.78 -3.06
C TRP A 278 26.31 -18.20 -4.52
N LEU A 279 25.44 -17.64 -5.39
CA LEU A 279 25.48 -17.91 -6.82
C LEU A 279 26.34 -16.90 -7.61
N GLY A 280 26.92 -15.89 -6.95
CA GLY A 280 27.70 -14.83 -7.59
C GLY A 280 26.86 -13.90 -8.45
N LEU A 281 25.55 -13.83 -8.25
CA LEU A 281 24.60 -13.05 -9.06
C LEU A 281 24.40 -11.65 -8.46
N LYS A 282 25.48 -10.85 -8.38
CA LYS A 282 25.48 -9.52 -7.76
C LYS A 282 24.51 -8.50 -8.39
N GLY A 283 24.06 -8.73 -9.63
CA GLY A 283 23.08 -7.88 -10.31
C GLY A 283 21.61 -8.26 -10.01
N ALA A 284 21.37 -9.34 -9.25
CA ALA A 284 20.01 -9.76 -8.91
C ALA A 284 19.34 -8.74 -7.98
N ASN A 285 18.16 -8.28 -8.36
CA ASN A 285 17.32 -7.40 -7.56
C ASN A 285 15.89 -7.96 -7.47
N ASP A 286 15.06 -7.37 -6.64
CA ASP A 286 13.71 -7.90 -6.38
C ASP A 286 12.81 -7.83 -7.64
N ALA A 287 13.02 -6.87 -8.53
CA ALA A 287 12.31 -6.81 -9.82
C ALA A 287 12.68 -7.98 -10.74
N SER A 288 13.97 -8.36 -10.77
CA SER A 288 14.45 -9.54 -11.54
C SER A 288 13.76 -10.81 -11.04
N VAL A 289 13.67 -11.00 -9.73
CA VAL A 289 12.99 -12.15 -9.11
C VAL A 289 11.51 -12.17 -9.48
N ALA A 290 10.84 -11.00 -9.40
CA ALA A 290 9.43 -10.86 -9.81
C ALA A 290 9.22 -11.32 -11.26
N PHE A 291 10.03 -10.80 -12.20
CA PHE A 291 9.88 -11.13 -13.61
C PHE A 291 10.20 -12.58 -13.94
N VAL A 292 11.14 -13.21 -13.25
CA VAL A 292 11.36 -14.66 -13.39
C VAL A 292 10.10 -15.43 -12.95
N GLY A 293 9.49 -15.06 -11.83
CA GLY A 293 8.22 -15.64 -11.39
C GLY A 293 7.09 -15.44 -12.42
N VAL A 294 6.97 -14.23 -12.98
CA VAL A 294 6.01 -13.92 -14.06
C VAL A 294 6.26 -14.77 -15.31
N MET A 295 7.52 -14.91 -15.75
CA MET A 295 7.86 -15.77 -16.90
C MET A 295 7.38 -17.22 -16.65
N PHE A 296 7.58 -17.77 -15.46
CA PHE A 296 7.07 -19.09 -15.14
C PHE A 296 5.54 -19.19 -15.22
N LEU A 297 4.81 -18.15 -14.80
CA LEU A 297 3.36 -18.12 -14.94
C LEU A 297 2.89 -18.15 -16.41
N PHE A 298 3.62 -17.51 -17.32
CA PHE A 298 3.34 -17.55 -18.75
C PHE A 298 3.76 -18.87 -19.42
N LEU A 299 4.76 -19.58 -18.89
CA LEU A 299 5.27 -20.83 -19.47
C LEU A 299 4.52 -22.06 -18.98
N ILE A 300 4.11 -22.10 -17.72
CA ILE A 300 3.52 -23.30 -17.09
C ILE A 300 2.05 -23.45 -17.53
N PRO A 301 1.64 -24.64 -18.03
CA PRO A 301 0.24 -24.90 -18.37
C PRO A 301 -0.69 -24.84 -17.16
N ASP A 302 -1.92 -24.38 -17.33
CA ASP A 302 -2.95 -24.31 -16.30
C ASP A 302 -3.62 -25.69 -16.02
N GLY A 303 -3.45 -26.64 -16.95
CA GLY A 303 -4.06 -27.97 -16.84
C GLY A 303 -5.46 -28.05 -17.43
N SER A 304 -5.97 -27.00 -18.08
CA SER A 304 -7.31 -27.00 -18.73
C SER A 304 -7.35 -27.73 -20.06
N GLY A 305 -6.18 -28.04 -20.65
CA GLY A 305 -6.07 -28.61 -22.00
C GLY A 305 -6.24 -27.60 -23.13
N ARG A 306 -6.49 -26.31 -22.83
CA ARG A 306 -6.52 -25.23 -23.82
C ARG A 306 -5.14 -25.02 -24.42
N LYS A 307 -5.10 -24.65 -25.71
CA LYS A 307 -3.84 -24.39 -26.44
C LYS A 307 -3.47 -22.90 -26.37
N GLY A 308 -2.20 -22.60 -26.56
CA GLY A 308 -1.69 -21.22 -26.57
C GLY A 308 -1.64 -20.58 -25.20
N GLU A 309 -1.71 -19.26 -25.15
CA GLU A 309 -1.65 -18.46 -23.91
C GLU A 309 -2.83 -18.74 -22.97
N GLU A 310 -4.02 -18.99 -23.51
CA GLU A 310 -5.21 -19.27 -22.70
C GLU A 310 -5.08 -20.51 -21.82
N GLY A 311 -4.22 -21.45 -22.19
CA GLY A 311 -3.92 -22.65 -21.42
C GLY A 311 -2.73 -22.50 -20.45
N ARG A 312 -2.26 -21.28 -20.18
CA ARG A 312 -1.18 -20.97 -19.24
C ARG A 312 -1.72 -20.42 -17.93
N LEU A 313 -0.88 -20.41 -16.88
CA LEU A 313 -1.28 -19.88 -15.57
C LEU A 313 -1.59 -18.39 -15.63
N LEU A 314 -0.91 -17.65 -16.51
CA LEU A 314 -1.16 -16.23 -16.80
C LEU A 314 -1.15 -16.01 -18.31
N ASP A 315 -1.98 -15.10 -18.79
CA ASP A 315 -2.02 -14.62 -20.17
C ASP A 315 -1.94 -13.09 -20.22
N TRP A 316 -1.64 -12.56 -21.40
CA TRP A 316 -1.51 -11.12 -21.61
C TRP A 316 -2.83 -10.36 -21.38
N GLU A 317 -3.97 -10.98 -21.70
CA GLU A 317 -5.29 -10.37 -21.51
C GLU A 317 -5.55 -10.07 -20.02
N SER A 318 -5.23 -11.01 -19.13
CA SER A 318 -5.30 -10.82 -17.68
C SER A 318 -4.37 -9.70 -17.20
N CYS A 319 -3.19 -9.55 -17.82
CA CYS A 319 -2.23 -8.51 -17.49
C CYS A 319 -2.69 -7.08 -17.85
N LYS A 320 -3.59 -6.92 -18.81
CA LYS A 320 -4.17 -5.59 -19.15
C LYS A 320 -4.93 -4.97 -17.98
N GLY A 321 -5.47 -5.79 -17.08
CA GLY A 321 -6.19 -5.36 -15.88
C GLY A 321 -5.31 -4.92 -14.71
N VAL A 322 -4.00 -4.72 -14.87
CA VAL A 322 -3.15 -4.16 -13.80
C VAL A 322 -3.42 -2.65 -13.65
N PRO A 323 -3.19 -2.08 -12.45
CA PRO A 323 -3.41 -0.65 -12.21
C PRO A 323 -2.27 0.20 -12.79
N TRP A 324 -2.20 0.34 -14.11
CA TRP A 324 -1.18 1.13 -14.84
C TRP A 324 -1.04 2.56 -14.31
N GLY A 325 -2.15 3.15 -13.84
CA GLY A 325 -2.15 4.49 -13.26
C GLY A 325 -1.26 4.63 -12.02
N VAL A 326 -1.08 3.56 -11.26
CA VAL A 326 -0.18 3.56 -10.10
C VAL A 326 1.28 3.65 -10.54
N LEU A 327 1.66 2.99 -11.64
CA LEU A 327 3.01 3.08 -12.19
C LEU A 327 3.33 4.51 -12.68
N LEU A 328 2.35 5.18 -13.33
CA LEU A 328 2.48 6.59 -13.71
C LEU A 328 2.60 7.51 -12.50
N LEU A 329 1.82 7.25 -11.45
CA LEU A 329 1.90 7.99 -10.19
C LEU A 329 3.30 7.90 -9.57
N PHE A 330 3.88 6.70 -9.52
CA PHE A 330 5.24 6.49 -9.01
C PHE A 330 6.29 7.21 -9.86
N SER A 331 6.20 7.08 -11.19
CA SER A 331 7.13 7.76 -12.10
C SER A 331 7.10 9.27 -11.90
N GLY A 332 5.90 9.86 -11.83
CA GLY A 332 5.73 11.30 -11.54
C GLY A 332 6.26 11.69 -10.16
N GLY A 333 6.05 10.83 -9.16
CA GLY A 333 6.54 11.03 -7.80
C GLY A 333 8.07 11.04 -7.70
N ILE A 334 8.73 10.08 -8.33
CA ILE A 334 10.21 10.03 -8.40
C ILE A 334 10.74 11.28 -9.11
N CYS A 335 10.11 11.69 -10.23
CA CYS A 335 10.48 12.94 -10.90
C CYS A 335 10.35 14.16 -9.99
N LEU A 336 9.26 14.25 -9.24
CA LEU A 336 9.00 15.36 -8.33
C LEU A 336 10.04 15.41 -7.20
N ALA A 337 10.34 14.26 -6.58
CA ALA A 337 11.36 14.14 -5.54
C ALA A 337 12.74 14.56 -6.04
N ASN A 338 13.13 14.11 -7.24
CA ASN A 338 14.38 14.52 -7.88
C ASN A 338 14.41 16.04 -8.17
N GLY A 339 13.29 16.61 -8.65
CA GLY A 339 13.14 18.05 -8.87
C GLY A 339 13.33 18.88 -7.59
N ILE A 340 12.72 18.45 -6.48
CA ILE A 340 12.86 19.06 -5.16
C ILE A 340 14.30 18.98 -4.68
N LYS A 341 15.00 17.86 -4.89
CA LYS A 341 16.39 17.64 -4.46
C LYS A 341 17.36 18.49 -5.27
N VAL A 342 17.31 18.40 -6.60
CA VAL A 342 18.26 19.09 -7.51
C VAL A 342 18.11 20.60 -7.48
N SER A 343 16.89 21.10 -7.33
CA SER A 343 16.63 22.56 -7.23
C SER A 343 17.06 23.18 -5.88
N GLY A 344 17.49 22.38 -4.90
CA GLY A 344 17.84 22.86 -3.55
C GLY A 344 16.62 23.21 -2.68
N LEU A 345 15.40 22.99 -3.15
CA LEU A 345 14.16 23.27 -2.40
C LEU A 345 14.10 22.46 -1.11
N SER A 346 14.59 21.23 -1.10
CA SER A 346 14.65 20.38 0.09
C SER A 346 15.43 21.00 1.23
N ALA A 347 16.61 21.58 0.93
CA ALA A 347 17.44 22.23 1.94
C ALA A 347 16.76 23.48 2.55
N GLN A 348 15.99 24.21 1.76
CA GLN A 348 15.26 25.38 2.23
C GLN A 348 14.08 25.02 3.13
N ILE A 349 13.32 23.97 2.78
CA ILE A 349 12.24 23.43 3.61
C ILE A 349 12.83 22.93 4.95
N ALA A 350 13.94 22.19 4.89
CA ALA A 350 14.61 21.69 6.08
C ALA A 350 15.10 22.83 6.99
N GLY A 351 15.68 23.90 6.43
CA GLY A 351 16.08 25.09 7.18
C GLY A 351 14.91 25.79 7.88
N ALA A 352 13.75 25.87 7.21
CA ALA A 352 12.53 26.43 7.80
C ALA A 352 11.96 25.55 8.96
N LEU A 353 12.26 24.27 8.96
CA LEU A 353 11.81 23.28 9.95
C LEU A 353 12.91 22.89 10.96
N SER A 354 13.99 23.66 11.07
CA SER A 354 15.14 23.36 11.95
C SER A 354 14.77 23.25 13.45
N GLY A 355 13.67 23.89 13.87
CA GLY A 355 13.17 23.77 15.25
C GLY A 355 12.52 22.42 15.61
N VAL A 356 12.24 21.57 14.63
CA VAL A 356 11.60 20.25 14.84
C VAL A 356 12.54 19.29 15.61
N GLY A 357 13.86 19.41 15.43
CA GLY A 357 14.86 18.59 16.11
C GLY A 357 14.91 18.77 17.63
N THR A 358 14.27 19.80 18.18
CA THR A 358 14.19 20.03 19.65
C THR A 358 13.09 19.20 20.33
N LEU A 359 12.20 18.57 19.56
CA LEU A 359 11.13 17.76 20.13
C LEU A 359 11.66 16.41 20.63
N PRO A 360 11.10 15.88 21.74
CA PRO A 360 11.36 14.49 22.13
C PRO A 360 10.99 13.54 20.98
N ILE A 361 11.83 12.54 20.71
CA ILE A 361 11.64 11.61 19.58
C ILE A 361 10.23 11.00 19.55
N LEU A 362 9.71 10.55 20.70
CA LEU A 362 8.36 10.01 20.78
C LEU A 362 7.27 11.03 20.35
N ALA A 363 7.43 12.29 20.74
CA ALA A 363 6.49 13.35 20.36
C ALA A 363 6.56 13.65 18.86
N LEU A 364 7.76 13.64 18.29
CA LEU A 364 7.97 13.79 16.85
C LEU A 364 7.33 12.65 16.07
N VAL A 365 7.63 11.40 16.42
CA VAL A 365 7.07 10.21 15.80
C VAL A 365 5.53 10.20 15.91
N PHE A 366 4.99 10.50 17.10
CA PHE A 366 3.55 10.60 17.32
C PHE A 366 2.89 11.66 16.42
N THR A 367 3.53 12.83 16.30
CA THR A 367 3.02 13.92 15.45
C THR A 367 3.03 13.52 13.97
N VAL A 368 4.09 12.87 13.51
CA VAL A 368 4.18 12.35 12.14
C VAL A 368 3.10 11.30 11.88
N CYS A 369 2.92 10.33 12.77
CA CYS A 369 1.85 9.34 12.66
C CYS A 369 0.46 9.99 12.59
N LEU A 370 0.20 10.94 13.48
CA LEU A 370 -1.08 11.65 13.55
C LEU A 370 -1.37 12.40 12.26
N LEU A 371 -0.40 13.21 11.81
CA LEU A 371 -0.53 13.98 10.57
C LEU A 371 -0.75 13.08 9.36
N MET A 372 0.06 12.01 9.20
CA MET A 372 -0.08 11.10 8.07
C MET A 372 -1.42 10.37 8.09
N THR A 373 -1.84 9.82 9.24
CA THR A 373 -3.11 9.11 9.37
C THR A 373 -4.30 9.98 8.96
N PHE A 374 -4.37 11.22 9.43
CA PHE A 374 -5.51 12.10 9.10
C PHE A 374 -5.38 12.75 7.72
N LEU A 375 -4.18 12.96 7.22
CA LEU A 375 -3.96 13.45 5.86
C LEU A 375 -4.46 12.40 4.84
N THR A 376 -4.15 11.12 5.04
CA THR A 376 -4.54 10.05 4.11
C THR A 376 -6.05 9.74 4.13
N GLU A 377 -6.80 10.19 5.10
CA GLU A 377 -8.27 10.13 5.06
C GLU A 377 -8.88 11.00 3.93
N LEU A 378 -8.20 12.10 3.60
CA LEU A 378 -8.67 13.09 2.63
C LEU A 378 -7.94 13.00 1.28
N THR A 379 -6.84 12.27 1.23
CA THR A 379 -5.95 12.19 0.07
C THR A 379 -5.53 10.75 -0.20
N SER A 380 -5.00 10.49 -1.41
CA SER A 380 -4.46 9.16 -1.74
C SER A 380 -3.25 8.83 -0.85
N ASN A 381 -3.25 7.65 -0.21
CA ASN A 381 -2.14 7.14 0.61
C ASN A 381 -0.79 7.26 -0.10
N THR A 382 -0.75 6.84 -1.37
CA THR A 382 0.46 6.87 -2.19
C THR A 382 0.90 8.29 -2.49
N ALA A 383 -0.02 9.16 -2.91
CA ALA A 383 0.30 10.54 -3.24
C ALA A 383 0.81 11.32 -2.01
N SER A 384 0.17 11.14 -0.85
CA SER A 384 0.61 11.75 0.41
C SER A 384 2.00 11.28 0.79
N THR A 385 2.28 9.97 0.67
CA THR A 385 3.59 9.40 0.98
C THR A 385 4.67 9.97 0.06
N ILE A 386 4.42 10.03 -1.25
CA ILE A 386 5.37 10.59 -2.23
C ILE A 386 5.72 12.05 -1.91
N LEU A 387 4.73 12.84 -1.49
CA LEU A 387 4.95 14.26 -1.17
C LEU A 387 5.71 14.46 0.15
N ILE A 388 5.39 13.67 1.16
CA ILE A 388 5.91 13.89 2.52
C ILE A 388 7.29 13.24 2.72
N MET A 389 7.58 12.11 2.08
CA MET A 389 8.83 11.37 2.31
C MET A 389 10.11 12.19 2.05
N PRO A 390 10.27 12.91 0.92
CA PRO A 390 11.47 13.72 0.69
C PRO A 390 11.61 14.85 1.72
N ILE A 391 10.49 15.39 2.21
CA ILE A 391 10.48 16.45 3.24
C ILE A 391 10.96 15.87 4.57
N LEU A 392 10.40 14.71 4.99
CA LEU A 392 10.81 14.05 6.23
C LEU A 392 12.29 13.66 6.20
N ALA A 393 12.77 13.13 5.07
CA ALA A 393 14.18 12.80 4.88
C ALA A 393 15.07 14.05 5.06
N SER A 394 14.72 15.16 4.43
CA SER A 394 15.48 16.41 4.52
C SER A 394 15.46 17.00 5.93
N VAL A 395 14.30 16.95 6.61
CA VAL A 395 14.16 17.42 8.00
C VAL A 395 15.00 16.56 8.95
N ALA A 396 14.97 15.24 8.78
CA ALA A 396 15.75 14.32 9.60
C ALA A 396 17.26 14.60 9.48
N LEU A 397 17.75 14.65 8.23
CA LEU A 397 19.17 14.90 7.96
C LEU A 397 19.65 16.27 8.46
N SER A 398 18.82 17.31 8.39
CA SER A 398 19.18 18.66 8.85
C SER A 398 19.14 18.83 10.37
N ASN A 399 18.53 17.90 11.09
CA ASN A 399 18.44 17.91 12.55
C ASN A 399 19.21 16.76 13.21
N ASP A 400 20.13 16.10 12.47
CA ASP A 400 20.93 14.94 12.93
C ASP A 400 20.05 13.79 13.48
N ILE A 401 18.84 13.62 12.91
CA ILE A 401 17.93 12.51 13.24
C ILE A 401 18.10 11.43 12.17
N GLU A 402 18.15 10.17 12.58
CA GLU A 402 18.13 9.07 11.60
C GLU A 402 16.84 9.09 10.78
N PRO A 403 16.89 9.12 9.43
CA PRO A 403 15.70 9.17 8.57
C PRO A 403 14.68 8.09 8.86
N LEU A 404 15.10 6.89 9.27
CA LEU A 404 14.20 5.78 9.63
C LEU A 404 13.19 6.19 10.71
N VAL A 405 13.60 6.97 11.70
CA VAL A 405 12.78 7.37 12.86
C VAL A 405 11.53 8.14 12.49
N VAL A 406 11.56 8.93 11.43
CA VAL A 406 10.42 9.76 11.00
C VAL A 406 9.77 9.22 9.72
N MET A 407 10.53 8.60 8.82
CA MET A 407 10.01 8.13 7.54
C MET A 407 9.24 6.81 7.68
N LEU A 408 9.73 5.86 8.49
CA LEU A 408 9.06 4.58 8.70
C LEU A 408 7.66 4.74 9.32
N PRO A 409 7.49 5.49 10.45
CA PRO A 409 6.15 5.70 11.01
C PRO A 409 5.21 6.43 10.04
N ALA A 410 5.70 7.35 9.22
CA ALA A 410 4.90 8.00 8.19
C ALA A 410 4.40 7.00 7.13
N ALA A 411 5.27 6.11 6.64
CA ALA A 411 4.89 5.09 5.66
C ALA A 411 3.86 4.11 6.22
N LEU A 412 4.06 3.62 7.44
CA LEU A 412 3.13 2.71 8.10
C LEU A 412 1.77 3.38 8.35
N SER A 413 1.77 4.63 8.81
CA SER A 413 0.55 5.41 9.08
C SER A 413 -0.23 5.76 7.82
N ALA A 414 0.42 5.87 6.66
CA ALA A 414 -0.22 6.17 5.39
C ALA A 414 -1.29 5.13 4.99
N SER A 415 -1.18 3.90 5.48
CA SER A 415 -2.17 2.85 5.20
C SER A 415 -3.27 2.75 6.26
N CYS A 416 -3.23 3.59 7.31
CA CYS A 416 -4.20 3.60 8.40
C CYS A 416 -5.26 4.68 8.19
N ALA A 417 -6.12 4.50 7.18
CA ALA A 417 -7.22 5.39 6.85
C ALA A 417 -8.56 4.63 6.92
N PHE A 418 -9.26 4.74 8.07
CA PHE A 418 -10.40 3.90 8.41
C PHE A 418 -11.72 4.66 8.56
N MET A 419 -11.72 6.01 8.45
CA MET A 419 -12.90 6.83 8.75
C MET A 419 -13.82 7.00 7.54
N LEU A 420 -13.27 7.28 6.37
CA LEU A 420 -14.05 7.70 5.22
C LEU A 420 -14.14 6.61 4.14
N PRO A 421 -15.30 6.46 3.47
CA PRO A 421 -15.42 5.56 2.33
C PRO A 421 -14.45 5.89 1.19
N VAL A 422 -14.18 7.16 0.98
CA VAL A 422 -13.30 7.64 -0.11
C VAL A 422 -11.82 7.54 0.22
N ALA A 423 -11.45 7.33 1.49
CA ALA A 423 -10.05 7.31 1.92
C ALA A 423 -9.24 6.20 1.26
N THR A 424 -9.84 5.02 1.09
CA THR A 424 -9.19 3.87 0.42
C THR A 424 -10.16 3.14 -0.49
N ALA A 425 -9.63 2.49 -1.54
CA ALA A 425 -10.46 1.65 -2.41
C ALA A 425 -11.14 0.49 -1.66
N PRO A 426 -10.51 -0.23 -0.71
CA PRO A 426 -11.19 -1.17 0.18
C PRO A 426 -12.41 -0.60 0.90
N ASN A 427 -12.29 0.60 1.46
CA ASN A 427 -13.39 1.28 2.15
C ASN A 427 -14.56 1.56 1.19
N ALA A 428 -14.27 2.06 -0.01
CA ALA A 428 -15.27 2.33 -1.04
C ALA A 428 -16.01 1.04 -1.47
N VAL A 429 -15.27 -0.06 -1.64
CA VAL A 429 -15.82 -1.37 -2.02
C VAL A 429 -16.82 -1.86 -0.99
N VAL A 430 -16.44 -1.88 0.30
CA VAL A 430 -17.35 -2.38 1.35
C VAL A 430 -18.50 -1.40 1.62
N PHE A 431 -18.29 -0.10 1.45
CA PHE A 431 -19.36 0.89 1.53
C PHE A 431 -20.41 0.67 0.43
N GLY A 432 -19.98 0.31 -0.78
CA GLY A 432 -20.85 -0.03 -1.90
C GLY A 432 -21.76 -1.24 -1.65
N SER A 433 -21.50 -2.06 -0.63
CA SER A 433 -22.38 -3.16 -0.21
C SER A 433 -23.73 -2.71 0.36
N GLY A 434 -23.89 -1.44 0.72
CA GLY A 434 -25.13 -0.89 1.31
C GLY A 434 -25.34 -1.20 2.80
N HIS A 435 -24.42 -1.95 3.44
CA HIS A 435 -24.52 -2.30 4.86
C HIS A 435 -23.86 -1.28 5.80
N LEU A 436 -23.23 -0.25 5.26
CA LEU A 436 -22.47 0.77 5.99
C LEU A 436 -23.06 2.16 5.78
N THR A 437 -22.98 2.98 6.83
CA THR A 437 -23.27 4.42 6.75
C THR A 437 -22.00 5.21 7.07
N VAL A 438 -21.83 6.39 6.48
CA VAL A 438 -20.65 7.24 6.70
C VAL A 438 -20.47 7.56 8.20
N PRO A 439 -21.52 7.97 8.96
CA PRO A 439 -21.34 8.25 10.39
C PRO A 439 -20.87 7.03 11.19
N LYS A 440 -21.28 5.81 10.81
CA LYS A 440 -20.84 4.57 11.46
C LYS A 440 -19.36 4.29 11.17
N MET A 441 -18.95 4.42 9.90
CA MET A 441 -17.54 4.27 9.53
C MET A 441 -16.67 5.31 10.26
N MET A 442 -17.05 6.58 10.26
CA MET A 442 -16.31 7.64 10.94
C MET A 442 -16.13 7.35 12.44
N ARG A 443 -17.21 6.95 13.11
CA ARG A 443 -17.16 6.68 14.56
C ARG A 443 -16.27 5.49 14.91
N GLU A 444 -16.34 4.40 14.16
CA GLU A 444 -15.52 3.22 14.42
C GLU A 444 -14.09 3.46 13.89
N GLY A 445 -13.95 4.14 12.77
CA GLY A 445 -12.67 4.42 12.11
C GLY A 445 -11.78 5.37 12.89
N VAL A 446 -12.32 6.45 13.49
CA VAL A 446 -11.51 7.39 14.29
C VAL A 446 -10.81 6.70 15.45
N VAL A 447 -11.48 5.76 16.11
CA VAL A 447 -10.87 4.99 17.21
C VAL A 447 -9.75 4.10 16.69
N LEU A 448 -9.96 3.46 15.54
CA LEU A 448 -8.93 2.61 14.92
C LEU A 448 -7.75 3.43 14.36
N ASN A 449 -7.99 4.63 13.85
CA ASN A 449 -6.94 5.57 13.48
C ASN A 449 -6.07 5.94 14.70
N LEU A 450 -6.69 6.26 15.83
CA LEU A 450 -5.97 6.59 17.06
C LEU A 450 -5.22 5.38 17.63
N ILE A 451 -5.80 4.18 17.57
CA ILE A 451 -5.10 2.93 17.91
C ILE A 451 -3.89 2.75 17.00
N GLY A 452 -4.05 2.97 15.68
CA GLY A 452 -2.96 2.90 14.71
C GLY A 452 -1.84 3.88 15.03
N VAL A 453 -2.18 5.15 15.29
CA VAL A 453 -1.20 6.17 15.70
C VAL A 453 -0.44 5.74 16.95
N ALA A 454 -1.14 5.25 17.99
CA ALA A 454 -0.51 4.82 19.22
C ALA A 454 0.41 3.60 19.03
N VAL A 455 -0.07 2.58 18.29
CA VAL A 455 0.71 1.35 18.04
C VAL A 455 1.95 1.65 17.21
N ILE A 456 1.78 2.36 16.09
CA ILE A 456 2.91 2.66 15.19
C ILE A 456 3.92 3.58 15.88
N SER A 457 3.45 4.61 16.60
CA SER A 457 4.36 5.52 17.31
C SER A 457 5.16 4.80 18.38
N LEU A 458 4.52 3.97 19.19
CA LEU A 458 5.19 3.21 20.24
C LEU A 458 6.14 2.17 19.65
N TYR A 459 5.70 1.44 18.63
CA TYR A 459 6.52 0.43 17.95
C TYR A 459 7.77 1.05 17.31
N CYS A 460 7.62 2.12 16.54
CA CYS A 460 8.76 2.78 15.87
C CYS A 460 9.70 3.43 16.89
N TRP A 461 9.17 3.99 17.98
CA TRP A 461 10.01 4.55 19.06
C TRP A 461 10.81 3.47 19.80
N LEU A 462 10.26 2.26 19.98
CA LEU A 462 10.99 1.15 20.61
C LEU A 462 11.98 0.48 19.67
N ALA A 463 11.77 0.61 18.34
CA ALA A 463 12.63 0.03 17.32
C ALA A 463 13.75 1.00 16.84
N SER A 464 13.67 2.28 17.20
CA SER A 464 14.70 3.30 16.99
C SER A 464 15.70 3.32 18.14
#